data_2018211fbfba75b60b2bc1c0220071d2
#
_entry.id   2018211fbfba75b60b2bc1c0220071d2
#
_cell.length_a   1.000
_cell.length_b   1.000
_cell.length_c   1.000
_cell.angle_alpha   90.00
_cell.angle_beta   90.00
_cell.angle_gamma   90.00
#
_symmetry.space_group_name_H-M   'P 1'
#
loop_
_entity.id
_entity.type
_entity.pdbx_description
1 polymer ?
#
loop_
_entity_poly.entity_id
_entity_poly.type
_entity_poly.pdbx_seq_one_letter_code
_entity_poly.pdbx_strand_id
1 'polypeptide(L)'
;MRELVFLLEEPSARELLQTIVPQILGNAYSVQYIVFDGKQDLEKKLTFKLKYYCNPDAMFIVMRDQDSGDCMKIKAELQTKCEEAGKSHFLIRIACHELETFYLADLAAVEKAFGKPVAKLQNKQKYRNPDDLSNAKEELQKLCPSYSEISGSRKIAPFMDIANTRSMSFSHLVRGIKKN
;
A
#
# COMPACT_ATOMS: atom_id res chain seq x y z
N MET A 1 -1.56 17.62 17.40
CA MET A 1 -0.94 16.46 16.73
C MET A 1 -1.52 16.43 15.34
N ARG A 2 -0.67 16.35 14.30
CA ARG A 2 -1.15 16.23 12.91
C ARG A 2 -1.86 14.90 12.73
N GLU A 3 -2.91 14.87 11.92
CA GLU A 3 -3.66 13.65 11.65
C GLU A 3 -3.42 13.19 10.21
N LEU A 4 -3.07 11.91 10.09
CA LEU A 4 -2.88 11.23 8.81
C LEU A 4 -3.95 10.16 8.64
N VAL A 5 -4.73 10.25 7.57
CA VAL A 5 -5.87 9.36 7.32
C VAL A 5 -5.60 8.57 6.05
N PHE A 6 -5.51 7.26 6.21
CA PHE A 6 -5.43 6.34 5.07
C PHE A 6 -6.84 5.88 4.66
N LEU A 7 -7.11 5.97 3.36
CA LEU A 7 -8.33 5.43 2.72
C LEU A 7 -7.89 4.28 1.83
N LEU A 8 -8.20 3.05 2.23
CA LEU A 8 -7.61 1.83 1.71
C LEU A 8 -8.64 0.95 1.04
N GLU A 9 -8.31 0.41 -0.12
CA GLU A 9 -9.15 -0.53 -0.84
C GLU A 9 -9.44 -1.78 -0.05
N GLU A 10 -8.43 -2.30 0.67
CA GLU A 10 -8.51 -3.62 1.30
C GLU A 10 -7.83 -3.70 2.69
N PRO A 11 -8.23 -4.68 3.52
CA PRO A 11 -7.67 -4.87 4.85
C PRO A 11 -6.17 -5.22 4.88
N SER A 12 -5.64 -5.90 3.88
CA SER A 12 -4.22 -6.28 3.79
C SER A 12 -3.30 -5.07 3.76
N ALA A 13 -3.69 -4.01 3.04
CA ALA A 13 -2.98 -2.73 3.02
C ALA A 13 -2.94 -2.08 4.41
N ARG A 14 -4.02 -2.17 5.20
CA ARG A 14 -4.03 -1.70 6.59
C ARG A 14 -3.00 -2.45 7.44
N GLU A 15 -2.94 -3.78 7.36
CA GLU A 15 -1.98 -4.58 8.14
C GLU A 15 -0.53 -4.18 7.84
N LEU A 16 -0.21 -3.94 6.56
CA LEU A 16 1.09 -3.42 6.15
C LEU A 16 1.35 -2.04 6.78
N LEU A 17 0.45 -1.10 6.56
CA LEU A 17 0.63 0.30 6.93
C LEU A 17 0.68 0.51 8.45
N GLN A 18 -0.11 -0.22 9.22
CA GLN A 18 -0.07 -0.17 10.69
C GLN A 18 1.31 -0.52 11.24
N THR A 19 2.07 -1.33 10.52
CA THR A 19 3.43 -1.74 10.90
C THR A 19 4.49 -0.77 10.41
N ILE A 20 4.42 -0.31 9.14
CA ILE A 20 5.50 0.51 8.56
C ILE A 20 5.34 2.01 8.84
N VAL A 21 4.13 2.53 9.01
CA VAL A 21 3.91 3.97 9.24
C VAL A 21 4.57 4.46 10.54
N PRO A 22 4.46 3.75 11.68
CA PRO A 22 5.20 4.14 12.90
C PRO A 22 6.72 4.13 12.72
N GLN A 23 7.26 3.24 11.91
CA GLN A 23 8.69 3.21 11.59
C GLN A 23 9.12 4.43 10.75
N ILE A 24 8.22 4.97 9.93
CA ILE A 24 8.48 6.11 9.04
C ILE A 24 8.34 7.45 9.79
N LEU A 25 7.30 7.60 10.58
CA LEU A 25 6.87 8.88 11.18
C LEU A 25 7.12 8.97 12.69
N GLY A 26 7.43 7.86 13.36
CA GLY A 26 7.45 7.81 14.83
C GLY A 26 6.06 8.16 15.41
N ASN A 27 6.05 8.86 16.54
CA ASN A 27 4.83 9.23 17.26
C ASN A 27 4.33 10.66 16.95
N ALA A 28 4.80 11.28 15.86
CA ALA A 28 4.48 12.67 15.54
C ALA A 28 3.05 12.86 15.00
N TYR A 29 2.39 11.79 14.59
CA TYR A 29 1.07 11.81 13.95
C TYR A 29 0.06 10.93 14.67
N SER A 30 -1.20 11.37 14.68
CA SER A 30 -2.37 10.50 14.88
C SER A 30 -2.70 9.84 13.55
N VAL A 31 -2.79 8.53 13.49
CA VAL A 31 -3.02 7.81 12.23
C VAL A 31 -4.35 7.08 12.27
N GLN A 32 -5.19 7.31 11.26
CA GLN A 32 -6.48 6.64 11.08
C GLN A 32 -6.46 5.80 9.81
N TYR A 33 -7.16 4.68 9.83
CA TYR A 33 -7.29 3.76 8.68
C TYR A 33 -8.77 3.52 8.39
N ILE A 34 -9.23 3.99 7.23
CA ILE A 34 -10.56 3.72 6.70
C ILE A 34 -10.41 2.69 5.61
N VAL A 35 -10.96 1.51 5.82
CA VAL A 35 -10.88 0.40 4.87
C VAL A 35 -12.23 0.25 4.18
N PHE A 36 -12.19 0.12 2.87
CA PHE A 36 -13.34 -0.14 2.01
C PHE A 36 -13.46 -1.62 1.67
N ASP A 37 -14.59 -2.00 1.10
CA ASP A 37 -14.86 -3.36 0.63
C ASP A 37 -14.53 -3.48 -0.86
N GLY A 38 -13.23 -3.32 -1.16
CA GLY A 38 -12.70 -3.37 -2.52
C GLY A 38 -12.81 -2.05 -3.29
N LYS A 39 -12.27 -2.07 -4.52
CA LYS A 39 -12.14 -0.89 -5.39
C LYS A 39 -13.45 -0.19 -5.71
N GLN A 40 -14.52 -0.94 -5.96
CA GLN A 40 -15.82 -0.37 -6.30
C GLN A 40 -16.43 0.40 -5.12
N ASP A 41 -16.28 -0.14 -3.91
CA ASP A 41 -16.75 0.51 -2.69
C ASP A 41 -15.93 1.77 -2.40
N LEU A 42 -14.61 1.70 -2.55
CA LEU A 42 -13.73 2.86 -2.41
C LEU A 42 -14.14 3.95 -3.41
N GLU A 43 -14.22 3.64 -4.70
CA GLU A 43 -14.56 4.61 -5.76
C GLU A 43 -15.95 5.25 -5.54
N LYS A 44 -16.91 4.48 -5.06
CA LYS A 44 -18.28 4.94 -4.79
C LYS A 44 -18.37 5.85 -3.57
N LYS A 45 -17.64 5.50 -2.49
CA LYS A 45 -17.80 6.15 -1.19
C LYS A 45 -16.72 7.20 -0.88
N LEU A 46 -15.62 7.29 -1.65
CA LEU A 46 -14.47 8.12 -1.37
C LEU A 46 -14.86 9.59 -1.16
N THR A 47 -15.54 10.20 -2.13
CA THR A 47 -15.96 11.61 -2.06
C THR A 47 -16.82 11.89 -0.83
N PHE A 48 -17.76 10.99 -0.52
CA PHE A 48 -18.61 11.14 0.66
C PHE A 48 -17.80 11.06 1.96
N LYS A 49 -16.93 10.05 2.11
CA LYS A 49 -16.08 9.88 3.29
C LYS A 49 -15.16 11.06 3.53
N LEU A 50 -14.57 11.60 2.48
CA LEU A 50 -13.69 12.77 2.54
C LEU A 50 -14.49 14.04 2.91
N LYS A 51 -15.64 14.28 2.24
CA LYS A 51 -16.47 15.47 2.45
C LYS A 51 -16.91 15.62 3.89
N TYR A 52 -17.31 14.52 4.52
CA TYR A 52 -17.83 14.51 5.90
C TYR A 52 -16.78 14.12 6.95
N TYR A 53 -15.50 14.12 6.60
CA TYR A 53 -14.45 13.92 7.59
C TYR A 53 -14.32 15.14 8.49
N CYS A 54 -14.41 14.91 9.82
CA CYS A 54 -14.58 15.98 10.80
C CYS A 54 -13.38 16.92 10.93
N ASN A 55 -12.13 16.41 10.77
CA ASN A 55 -10.94 17.23 10.89
C ASN A 55 -10.59 17.86 9.54
N PRO A 56 -10.71 19.20 9.36
CA PRO A 56 -10.39 19.88 8.12
C PRO A 56 -8.88 19.88 7.80
N ASP A 57 -8.03 19.79 8.84
CA ASP A 57 -6.56 19.83 8.72
C ASP A 57 -5.94 18.43 8.53
N ALA A 58 -6.75 17.39 8.43
CA ALA A 58 -6.26 16.04 8.20
C ALA A 58 -5.63 15.91 6.81
N MET A 59 -4.49 15.22 6.76
CA MET A 59 -3.86 14.79 5.53
C MET A 59 -4.41 13.43 5.12
N PHE A 60 -4.78 13.30 3.85
CA PHE A 60 -5.37 12.07 3.33
C PHE A 60 -4.41 11.34 2.40
N ILE A 61 -4.30 10.02 2.55
CA ILE A 61 -3.61 9.14 1.62
C ILE A 61 -4.60 8.09 1.12
N VAL A 62 -4.95 8.16 -0.15
CA VAL A 62 -5.79 7.17 -0.81
C VAL A 62 -4.88 6.14 -1.47
N MET A 63 -5.08 4.88 -1.14
CA MET A 63 -4.27 3.80 -1.71
C MET A 63 -5.16 2.66 -2.21
N ARG A 64 -4.86 2.19 -3.41
CA ARG A 64 -5.46 1.01 -4.02
C ARG A 64 -4.50 0.29 -4.95
N ASP A 65 -4.86 -0.93 -5.35
CA ASP A 65 -4.17 -1.70 -6.36
C ASP A 65 -4.50 -1.19 -7.76
N GLN A 66 -3.52 -1.32 -8.68
CA GLN A 66 -3.71 -1.01 -10.09
C GLN A 66 -4.58 -2.07 -10.78
N ASP A 67 -4.42 -3.33 -10.39
CA ASP A 67 -4.92 -4.51 -11.12
C ASP A 67 -4.44 -4.49 -12.59
N SER A 68 -5.39 -4.63 -13.52
CA SER A 68 -5.16 -4.53 -14.97
C SER A 68 -5.46 -3.14 -15.55
N GLY A 69 -5.77 -2.15 -14.70
CA GLY A 69 -6.13 -0.80 -15.14
C GLY A 69 -4.95 0.07 -15.51
N ASP A 70 -5.24 1.20 -16.14
CA ASP A 70 -4.26 2.25 -16.39
C ASP A 70 -3.99 3.05 -15.11
N CYS A 71 -2.76 2.99 -14.60
CA CYS A 71 -2.35 3.63 -13.36
C CYS A 71 -2.58 5.15 -13.38
N MET A 72 -2.30 5.82 -14.51
CA MET A 72 -2.46 7.27 -14.63
C MET A 72 -3.94 7.67 -14.64
N LYS A 73 -4.77 6.89 -15.34
CA LYS A 73 -6.22 7.10 -15.37
C LYS A 73 -6.85 6.90 -13.99
N ILE A 74 -6.53 5.79 -13.33
CA ILE A 74 -7.00 5.50 -11.96
C ILE A 74 -6.61 6.64 -11.02
N LYS A 75 -5.36 7.10 -11.08
CA LYS A 75 -4.87 8.19 -10.24
C LYS A 75 -5.62 9.49 -10.49
N ALA A 76 -5.86 9.85 -11.76
CA ALA A 76 -6.61 11.05 -12.14
C ALA A 76 -8.06 10.99 -11.64
N GLU A 77 -8.73 9.85 -11.78
CA GLU A 77 -10.11 9.66 -11.31
C GLU A 77 -10.21 9.80 -9.77
N LEU A 78 -9.28 9.21 -9.02
CA LEU A 78 -9.24 9.34 -7.55
C LEU A 78 -8.91 10.78 -7.14
N GLN A 79 -8.03 11.46 -7.85
CA GLN A 79 -7.71 12.87 -7.63
C GLN A 79 -8.94 13.74 -7.79
N THR A 80 -9.68 13.59 -8.89
CA THR A 80 -10.94 14.34 -9.13
C THR A 80 -11.92 14.14 -7.97
N LYS A 81 -12.08 12.90 -7.47
CA LYS A 81 -12.96 12.61 -6.32
C LYS A 81 -12.54 13.33 -5.04
N CYS A 82 -11.24 13.44 -4.79
CA CYS A 82 -10.71 14.18 -3.63
C CYS A 82 -10.98 15.68 -3.77
N GLU A 83 -10.77 16.24 -4.96
CA GLU A 83 -11.03 17.65 -5.28
C GLU A 83 -12.52 18.00 -5.18
N GLU A 84 -13.40 17.13 -5.70
CA GLU A 84 -14.87 17.25 -5.57
C GLU A 84 -15.34 17.22 -4.09
N ALA A 85 -14.60 16.51 -3.23
CA ALA A 85 -14.85 16.51 -1.80
C ALA A 85 -14.34 17.79 -1.11
N GLY A 86 -13.75 18.74 -1.84
CA GLY A 86 -13.19 19.98 -1.30
C GLY A 86 -11.87 19.78 -0.54
N LYS A 87 -11.12 18.70 -0.80
CA LYS A 87 -9.83 18.44 -0.15
C LYS A 87 -8.68 18.92 -1.01
N SER A 88 -7.71 19.60 -0.40
CA SER A 88 -6.48 20.09 -1.02
C SER A 88 -5.23 19.36 -0.51
N HIS A 89 -5.32 18.76 0.68
CA HIS A 89 -4.22 18.03 1.32
C HIS A 89 -4.43 16.52 1.19
N PHE A 90 -4.08 15.96 0.04
CA PHE A 90 -4.20 14.52 -0.20
C PHE A 90 -3.08 13.99 -1.08
N LEU A 91 -2.90 12.69 -1.01
CA LEU A 91 -1.93 11.94 -1.78
C LEU A 91 -2.58 10.67 -2.33
N ILE A 92 -2.44 10.42 -3.63
CA ILE A 92 -2.91 9.19 -4.25
C ILE A 92 -1.72 8.25 -4.45
N ARG A 93 -1.86 7.00 -4.03
CA ARG A 93 -0.88 5.94 -4.21
C ARG A 93 -1.51 4.70 -4.82
N ILE A 94 -0.89 4.22 -5.87
CA ILE A 94 -1.31 3.02 -6.58
C ILE A 94 -0.19 2.00 -6.43
N ALA A 95 -0.51 0.82 -5.88
CA ALA A 95 0.41 -0.31 -5.93
C ALA A 95 0.41 -0.85 -7.37
N CYS A 96 1.60 -1.03 -7.95
CA CYS A 96 1.70 -1.55 -9.31
C CYS A 96 1.17 -2.97 -9.37
N HIS A 97 0.12 -3.16 -10.16
CA HIS A 97 -0.71 -4.35 -10.24
C HIS A 97 -1.36 -4.73 -8.90
N GLU A 98 -0.62 -5.25 -7.92
CA GLU A 98 -1.11 -5.77 -6.65
C GLU A 98 -0.17 -5.36 -5.50
N LEU A 99 -0.72 -5.28 -4.27
CA LEU A 99 0.03 -4.98 -3.06
C LEU A 99 1.23 -5.94 -2.86
N GLU A 100 1.10 -7.18 -3.29
CA GLU A 100 2.10 -8.24 -3.16
C GLU A 100 3.41 -7.94 -3.89
N THR A 101 3.44 -7.02 -4.85
CA THR A 101 4.68 -6.54 -5.46
C THR A 101 5.63 -5.95 -4.43
N PHE A 102 5.09 -5.31 -3.37
CA PHE A 102 5.90 -4.79 -2.27
C PHE A 102 6.62 -5.90 -1.51
N TYR A 103 5.97 -7.05 -1.31
CA TYR A 103 6.56 -8.20 -0.63
C TYR A 103 7.55 -8.93 -1.52
N LEU A 104 7.26 -9.06 -2.81
CA LEU A 104 8.20 -9.64 -3.79
C LEU A 104 9.44 -8.77 -4.00
N ALA A 105 9.38 -7.48 -3.66
CA ALA A 105 10.54 -6.60 -3.65
C ALA A 105 11.49 -6.89 -2.47
N ASP A 106 11.02 -7.59 -1.44
CA ASP A 106 11.78 -7.92 -0.22
C ASP A 106 11.60 -9.40 0.17
N LEU A 107 12.15 -10.28 -0.66
CA LEU A 107 12.07 -11.72 -0.39
C LEU A 107 12.83 -12.14 0.87
N ALA A 108 13.73 -11.32 1.40
CA ALA A 108 14.34 -11.55 2.70
C ALA A 108 13.33 -11.37 3.84
N ALA A 109 12.44 -10.39 3.74
CA ALA A 109 11.33 -10.24 4.68
C ALA A 109 10.35 -11.41 4.60
N VAL A 110 10.02 -11.86 3.38
CA VAL A 110 9.17 -13.04 3.14
C VAL A 110 9.79 -14.30 3.75
N GLU A 111 11.10 -14.50 3.55
CA GLU A 111 11.83 -15.63 4.15
C GLU A 111 11.72 -15.65 5.67
N LYS A 112 11.94 -14.49 6.31
CA LYS A 112 11.83 -14.35 7.76
C LYS A 112 10.41 -14.62 8.26
N ALA A 113 9.39 -14.17 7.52
CA ALA A 113 7.99 -14.30 7.89
C ALA A 113 7.47 -15.75 7.82
N PHE A 114 7.94 -16.51 6.83
CA PHE A 114 7.41 -17.86 6.53
C PHE A 114 8.41 -18.99 6.76
N GLY A 115 9.67 -18.69 7.07
CA GLY A 115 10.71 -19.71 7.26
C GLY A 115 11.04 -20.51 5.98
N LYS A 116 10.77 -19.94 4.79
CA LYS A 116 11.03 -20.56 3.49
C LYS A 116 12.25 -19.91 2.85
N PRO A 117 13.24 -20.69 2.33
CA PRO A 117 14.50 -20.14 1.81
C PRO A 117 14.32 -19.46 0.43
N VAL A 118 13.64 -18.32 0.39
CA VAL A 118 13.28 -17.59 -0.83
C VAL A 118 14.14 -16.35 -1.09
N ALA A 119 14.89 -15.86 -0.10
CA ALA A 119 15.67 -14.61 -0.21
C ALA A 119 16.65 -14.61 -1.41
N LYS A 120 17.30 -15.73 -1.68
CA LYS A 120 18.24 -15.87 -2.83
C LYS A 120 17.56 -15.70 -4.20
N LEU A 121 16.24 -15.90 -4.27
CA LEU A 121 15.48 -15.74 -5.51
C LEU A 121 15.39 -14.27 -5.94
N GLN A 122 15.64 -13.30 -5.04
CA GLN A 122 15.65 -11.88 -5.37
C GLN A 122 16.61 -11.54 -6.52
N ASN A 123 17.67 -12.32 -6.70
CA ASN A 123 18.65 -12.10 -7.77
C ASN A 123 18.20 -12.62 -9.14
N LYS A 124 17.11 -13.42 -9.19
CA LYS A 124 16.55 -13.88 -10.47
C LYS A 124 15.91 -12.71 -11.21
N GLN A 125 16.02 -12.70 -12.52
CA GLN A 125 15.47 -11.64 -13.38
C GLN A 125 14.00 -11.32 -13.05
N LYS A 126 13.19 -12.34 -12.81
CA LYS A 126 11.78 -12.23 -12.48
C LYS A 126 11.47 -11.34 -11.26
N TYR A 127 12.34 -11.33 -10.25
CA TYR A 127 12.11 -10.61 -8.98
C TYR A 127 12.97 -9.36 -8.84
N ARG A 128 13.71 -8.96 -9.88
CA ARG A 128 14.52 -7.72 -9.86
C ARG A 128 13.66 -6.48 -9.94
N ASN A 129 12.59 -6.55 -10.71
CA ASN A 129 11.60 -5.47 -10.87
C ASN A 129 10.19 -6.03 -10.61
N PRO A 130 9.78 -6.17 -9.36
CA PRO A 130 8.51 -6.80 -9.01
C PRO A 130 7.28 -6.02 -9.50
N ASP A 131 7.41 -4.72 -9.75
CA ASP A 131 6.32 -3.89 -10.29
C ASP A 131 5.94 -4.27 -11.75
N ASP A 132 6.75 -5.10 -12.44
CA ASP A 132 6.41 -5.65 -13.75
C ASP A 132 5.56 -6.93 -13.66
N LEU A 133 5.35 -7.48 -12.47
CA LEU A 133 4.60 -8.71 -12.26
C LEU A 133 3.09 -8.41 -12.14
N SER A 134 2.33 -8.85 -13.14
CA SER A 134 0.86 -8.69 -13.14
C SER A 134 0.11 -9.71 -12.27
N ASN A 135 0.82 -10.67 -11.67
CA ASN A 135 0.26 -11.76 -10.86
C ASN A 135 1.10 -11.99 -9.58
N ALA A 136 1.44 -10.90 -8.90
CA ALA A 136 2.32 -10.92 -7.74
C ALA A 136 1.79 -11.79 -6.59
N LYS A 137 0.48 -11.76 -6.36
CA LYS A 137 -0.21 -12.59 -5.36
C LYS A 137 -0.03 -14.08 -5.62
N GLU A 138 -0.29 -14.53 -6.86
CA GLU A 138 -0.10 -15.92 -7.25
C GLU A 138 1.36 -16.36 -7.10
N GLU A 139 2.30 -15.47 -7.48
CA GLU A 139 3.72 -15.75 -7.33
C GLU A 139 4.13 -15.88 -5.87
N LEU A 140 3.63 -15.02 -5.01
CA LEU A 140 3.89 -15.10 -3.58
C LEU A 140 3.30 -16.38 -2.97
N GLN A 141 2.10 -16.79 -3.40
CA GLN A 141 1.48 -18.06 -3.00
C GLN A 141 2.27 -19.29 -3.47
N LYS A 142 2.88 -19.25 -4.68
CA LYS A 142 3.79 -20.32 -5.14
C LYS A 142 5.03 -20.43 -4.27
N LEU A 143 5.60 -19.30 -3.84
CA LEU A 143 6.75 -19.27 -2.94
C LEU A 143 6.38 -19.69 -1.52
N CYS A 144 5.24 -19.27 -1.05
CA CYS A 144 4.72 -19.48 0.30
C CYS A 144 3.25 -19.94 0.25
N PRO A 145 2.96 -21.25 0.11
CA PRO A 145 1.59 -21.74 -0.03
C PRO A 145 0.64 -21.42 1.14
N SER A 146 1.19 -21.09 2.31
CA SER A 146 0.42 -20.64 3.47
C SER A 146 0.16 -19.12 3.50
N TYR A 147 0.55 -18.39 2.45
CA TYR A 147 0.26 -16.98 2.33
C TYR A 147 -1.24 -16.74 2.12
N SER A 148 -1.78 -15.80 2.88
CA SER A 148 -3.08 -15.18 2.65
C SER A 148 -2.95 -13.68 2.86
N GLU A 149 -3.73 -12.88 2.17
CA GLU A 149 -3.55 -11.43 2.07
C GLU A 149 -3.41 -10.75 3.44
N ILE A 150 -4.41 -10.86 4.30
CA ILE A 150 -4.42 -10.19 5.62
C ILE A 150 -3.34 -10.76 6.54
N SER A 151 -3.30 -12.08 6.72
CA SER A 151 -2.34 -12.68 7.66
C SER A 151 -0.92 -12.64 7.12
N GLY A 152 -0.74 -12.72 5.80
CA GLY A 152 0.55 -12.60 5.14
C GLY A 152 1.13 -11.20 5.29
N SER A 153 0.32 -10.17 5.03
CA SER A 153 0.72 -8.77 5.23
C SER A 153 1.17 -8.52 6.67
N ARG A 154 0.39 -8.98 7.63
CA ARG A 154 0.73 -8.87 9.07
C ARG A 154 2.04 -9.55 9.43
N LYS A 155 2.33 -10.73 8.82
CA LYS A 155 3.55 -11.49 9.09
C LYS A 155 4.79 -10.89 8.42
N ILE A 156 4.66 -10.38 7.17
CA ILE A 156 5.78 -9.89 6.39
C ILE A 156 6.18 -8.46 6.82
N ALA A 157 5.21 -7.59 7.06
CA ALA A 157 5.42 -6.17 7.32
C ALA A 157 6.48 -5.85 8.40
N PRO A 158 6.58 -6.57 9.53
CA PRO A 158 7.60 -6.30 10.56
C PRO A 158 9.05 -6.48 10.09
N PHE A 159 9.26 -7.23 9.02
CA PHE A 159 10.59 -7.55 8.50
C PHE A 159 10.96 -6.75 7.26
N MET A 160 10.03 -5.95 6.71
CA MET A 160 10.25 -5.19 5.49
C MET A 160 11.26 -4.07 5.70
N ASP A 161 12.16 -3.92 4.74
CA ASP A 161 13.05 -2.77 4.66
C ASP A 161 12.34 -1.58 4.02
N ILE A 162 12.00 -0.57 4.83
CA ILE A 162 11.37 0.66 4.36
C ILE A 162 12.26 1.51 3.43
N ALA A 163 13.54 1.22 3.35
CA ALA A 163 14.47 1.85 2.39
C ALA A 163 14.57 1.09 1.06
N ASN A 164 13.86 -0.03 0.91
CA ASN A 164 13.88 -0.83 -0.30
C ASN A 164 13.33 -0.05 -1.50
N THR A 165 14.07 -0.05 -2.60
CA THR A 165 13.75 0.68 -3.83
C THR A 165 13.45 -0.20 -5.03
N ARG A 166 13.39 -1.54 -4.87
CA ARG A 166 13.10 -2.46 -5.99
C ARG A 166 11.70 -2.30 -6.53
N SER A 167 10.70 -2.06 -5.64
CA SER A 167 9.38 -1.61 -6.07
C SER A 167 9.36 -0.08 -6.07
N MET A 168 9.15 0.51 -7.24
CA MET A 168 9.01 1.96 -7.39
C MET A 168 7.74 2.46 -6.72
N SER A 169 6.65 1.71 -6.82
CA SER A 169 5.38 2.07 -6.19
C SER A 169 5.47 2.06 -4.66
N PHE A 170 6.16 1.08 -4.06
CA PHE A 170 6.47 1.08 -2.62
C PHE A 170 7.35 2.25 -2.21
N SER A 171 8.43 2.49 -2.96
CA SER A 171 9.34 3.62 -2.71
C SER A 171 8.61 4.97 -2.77
N HIS A 172 7.67 5.14 -3.72
CA HIS A 172 6.83 6.33 -3.82
C HIS A 172 5.86 6.46 -2.65
N LEU A 173 5.29 5.35 -2.16
CA LEU A 173 4.45 5.35 -0.96
C LEU A 173 5.24 5.83 0.25
N VAL A 174 6.38 5.21 0.54
CA VAL A 174 7.24 5.56 1.69
C VAL A 174 7.69 7.03 1.62
N ARG A 175 8.17 7.48 0.46
CA ARG A 175 8.57 8.89 0.26
C ARG A 175 7.40 9.86 0.44
N GLY A 176 6.21 9.46 -0.01
CA GLY A 176 5.01 10.26 0.18
C GLY A 176 4.64 10.41 1.64
N ILE A 177 4.70 9.34 2.42
CA ILE A 177 4.44 9.37 3.86
C ILE A 177 5.48 10.25 4.59
N LYS A 178 6.76 10.15 4.23
CA LYS A 178 7.85 10.95 4.86
C LYS A 178 7.75 12.46 4.63
N LYS A 179 7.12 12.91 3.53
CA LYS A 179 7.07 14.34 3.16
C LYS A 179 5.94 15.11 3.82
N ASN A 180 5.03 14.43 4.48
CA ASN A 180 3.84 14.99 5.12
C ASN A 180 3.97 14.98 6.62
#